data_ae514cad2b4993813d8c027e28a92669
#
_entry.id   ae514cad2b4993813d8c027e28a92669
#
_cell.length_a   1.000
_cell.length_b   1.000
_cell.length_c   1.000
_cell.angle_alpha   90.00
_cell.angle_beta   90.00
_cell.angle_gamma   90.00
#
_symmetry.space_group_name_H-M   'P 1'
#
loop_
_entity.id
_entity.type
_entity.pdbx_description
1 polymer ?
#
loop_
_entity_poly.entity_id
_entity_poly.type
_entity_poly.pdbx_seq_one_letter_code
_entity_poly.pdbx_strand_id
1 'polypeptide(L)'
;MDNTTELTFSQEIEATPTAVYYALTNGAALREWLCTTSQVATRVGGRFYLWWQQGYWATGEFLELVPEQKVVCSWQGRLETAVTKVAFTLEPTDGGTNLTLVHSELPAGEDAAEMRQGLKEGWEAGLANLKSVLETGLDKRLYDQAFLGILIAGLVTAEQASEMGIDAEGGVRLNGTMAGTGAAAAGLAGEDIIVDMGGSATKDFPTLQAAIRPYRPGDNVKVTYYRAGERKQAVMTLSTRPIPEIPQTPAALANALSELYAELDAQLDEAMAGVTEAEADYRPTDDNWNAKELLAHLITTERGLQMGAATQITDGNLDGFPNNPAAWVRSITAVYPTLPEIIALWKRTEAESVALVANLPEAVVARKATYHNIGNQFLYGLPGHTRAHIAEIQALLETAKEALAPA
;
A
#
# COMPACT_ATOMS: atom_id res chain seq x y z
N MET A 1 7.62 -43.39 20.71
CA MET A 1 7.58 -42.09 21.40
C MET A 1 7.42 -41.05 20.30
N ASP A 2 6.35 -40.30 20.35
CA ASP A 2 6.15 -39.23 19.37
C ASP A 2 7.28 -38.21 19.52
N ASN A 3 8.15 -38.16 18.51
CA ASN A 3 9.28 -37.22 18.47
C ASN A 3 8.82 -35.84 17.99
N THR A 4 7.83 -35.26 18.69
CA THR A 4 7.23 -33.95 18.39
C THR A 4 7.42 -33.00 19.56
N THR A 5 7.38 -31.71 19.28
CA THR A 5 7.44 -30.62 20.25
C THR A 5 6.38 -29.53 19.90
N GLU A 6 6.28 -28.53 20.75
CA GLU A 6 5.36 -27.41 20.55
C GLU A 6 6.01 -26.06 20.83
N LEU A 7 5.42 -25.01 20.27
CA LEU A 7 5.70 -23.61 20.56
C LEU A 7 4.44 -22.99 21.16
N THR A 8 4.57 -22.32 22.28
CA THR A 8 3.45 -21.66 22.97
C THR A 8 3.73 -20.16 23.12
N PHE A 9 2.73 -19.35 22.80
CA PHE A 9 2.78 -17.90 22.91
C PHE A 9 1.51 -17.40 23.60
N SER A 10 1.63 -16.31 24.35
CA SER A 10 0.49 -15.61 24.93
C SER A 10 0.61 -14.11 24.64
N GLN A 11 -0.51 -13.49 24.28
CA GLN A 11 -0.58 -12.06 23.97
C GLN A 11 -1.87 -11.46 24.52
N GLU A 12 -1.75 -10.48 25.40
CA GLU A 12 -2.87 -9.65 25.82
C GLU A 12 -3.13 -8.55 24.78
N ILE A 13 -4.37 -8.41 24.32
CA ILE A 13 -4.81 -7.51 23.25
C ILE A 13 -6.01 -6.69 23.75
N GLU A 14 -5.93 -5.37 23.70
CA GLU A 14 -7.03 -4.44 24.04
C GLU A 14 -8.09 -4.41 22.92
N ALA A 15 -8.67 -5.58 22.65
CA ALA A 15 -9.76 -5.78 21.70
C ALA A 15 -10.69 -6.90 22.18
N THR A 16 -11.96 -6.82 21.79
CA THR A 16 -12.95 -7.82 22.16
C THR A 16 -12.64 -9.19 21.56
N PRO A 17 -13.05 -10.31 22.21
CA PRO A 17 -12.91 -11.65 21.62
C PRO A 17 -13.50 -11.76 20.21
N THR A 18 -14.59 -11.06 19.93
CA THR A 18 -15.21 -10.96 18.60
C THR A 18 -14.23 -10.39 17.57
N ALA A 19 -13.54 -9.28 17.87
CA ALA A 19 -12.59 -8.65 16.99
C ALA A 19 -11.35 -9.54 16.77
N VAL A 20 -10.83 -10.18 17.82
CA VAL A 20 -9.70 -11.11 17.72
C VAL A 20 -10.09 -12.34 16.89
N TYR A 21 -11.25 -12.93 17.15
CA TYR A 21 -11.75 -14.07 16.37
C TYR A 21 -11.92 -13.74 14.88
N TYR A 22 -12.47 -12.58 14.58
CA TYR A 22 -12.58 -12.07 13.23
C TYR A 22 -11.19 -11.95 12.56
N ALA A 23 -10.21 -11.37 13.27
CA ALA A 23 -8.84 -11.23 12.76
C ALA A 23 -8.15 -12.58 12.44
N LEU A 24 -8.52 -13.64 13.17
CA LEU A 24 -7.98 -14.99 12.97
C LEU A 24 -8.69 -15.80 11.87
N THR A 25 -9.91 -15.43 11.50
CA THR A 25 -10.76 -16.27 10.64
C THR A 25 -11.20 -15.62 9.35
N ASN A 26 -11.11 -14.30 9.23
CA ASN A 26 -11.51 -13.57 8.03
C ASN A 26 -10.31 -13.33 7.10
N GLY A 27 -10.45 -13.62 5.82
CA GLY A 27 -9.37 -13.47 4.84
C GLY A 27 -8.89 -12.03 4.69
N ALA A 28 -9.79 -11.03 4.69
CA ALA A 28 -9.40 -9.62 4.64
C ALA A 28 -8.57 -9.23 5.88
N ALA A 29 -9.04 -9.61 7.07
CA ALA A 29 -8.36 -9.32 8.32
C ALA A 29 -7.00 -10.01 8.43
N LEU A 30 -6.85 -11.25 7.97
CA LEU A 30 -5.55 -11.95 7.91
C LEU A 30 -4.51 -11.19 7.07
N ARG A 31 -4.94 -10.51 6.02
CA ARG A 31 -4.03 -9.65 5.23
C ARG A 31 -3.57 -8.40 5.98
N GLU A 32 -4.37 -7.90 6.91
CA GLU A 32 -4.03 -6.72 7.70
C GLU A 32 -2.88 -6.96 8.67
N TRP A 33 -2.70 -8.20 9.17
CA TRP A 33 -1.68 -8.45 10.18
C TRP A 33 -0.71 -9.61 9.90
N LEU A 34 -1.12 -10.65 9.16
CA LEU A 34 -0.36 -11.89 9.06
C LEU A 34 0.34 -12.07 7.70
N CYS A 35 -0.40 -11.99 6.60
CA CYS A 35 0.08 -12.38 5.28
C CYS A 35 -0.16 -11.28 4.23
N THR A 36 0.39 -11.47 3.03
CA THR A 36 0.19 -10.54 1.90
C THR A 36 -1.11 -10.87 1.15
N THR A 37 -1.35 -12.16 0.92
CA THR A 37 -2.55 -12.66 0.23
C THR A 37 -3.14 -13.83 0.99
N SER A 38 -4.45 -13.93 1.04
CA SER A 38 -5.18 -14.99 1.71
C SER A 38 -6.37 -15.45 0.88
N GLN A 39 -6.60 -16.76 0.88
CA GLN A 39 -7.85 -17.37 0.47
C GLN A 39 -8.33 -18.25 1.62
N VAL A 40 -9.54 -18.04 2.10
CA VAL A 40 -10.03 -18.67 3.33
C VAL A 40 -11.48 -19.09 3.17
N ALA A 41 -11.75 -20.36 3.49
CA ALA A 41 -13.11 -20.89 3.61
C ALA A 41 -13.40 -21.12 5.11
N THR A 42 -13.91 -20.10 5.81
CA THR A 42 -14.12 -20.09 7.27
C THR A 42 -15.30 -21.01 7.68
N ARG A 43 -15.02 -22.27 7.74
CA ARG A 43 -15.90 -23.34 8.26
C ARG A 43 -15.07 -24.55 8.64
N VAL A 44 -15.54 -25.39 9.52
CA VAL A 44 -14.87 -26.67 9.82
C VAL A 44 -14.77 -27.50 8.53
N GLY A 45 -13.60 -28.05 8.27
CA GLY A 45 -13.25 -28.72 7.01
C GLY A 45 -12.99 -27.73 5.86
N GLY A 46 -13.08 -26.44 6.07
CA GLY A 46 -12.73 -25.44 5.08
C GLY A 46 -11.22 -25.20 5.02
N ARG A 47 -10.70 -24.99 3.84
CA ARG A 47 -9.27 -24.79 3.61
C ARG A 47 -8.90 -23.32 3.60
N PHE A 48 -7.63 -23.05 3.89
CA PHE A 48 -7.01 -21.76 3.68
C PHE A 48 -5.68 -21.90 2.95
N TYR A 49 -5.30 -20.81 2.26
CA TYR A 49 -4.00 -20.59 1.66
C TYR A 49 -3.55 -19.17 2.01
N LEU A 50 -2.38 -19.04 2.60
CA LEU A 50 -1.75 -17.79 2.98
C LEU A 50 -0.43 -17.66 2.26
N TRP A 51 -0.15 -16.47 1.71
CA TRP A 51 1.09 -16.20 1.00
C TRP A 51 1.74 -14.89 1.47
N TRP A 52 3.06 -14.90 1.56
CA TRP A 52 3.89 -13.75 1.93
C TRP A 52 4.79 -13.34 0.77
N GLN A 53 4.97 -12.04 0.58
CA GLN A 53 5.73 -11.47 -0.55
C GLN A 53 7.16 -12.02 -0.69
N GLN A 54 7.76 -12.50 0.41
CA GLN A 54 9.09 -13.13 0.39
C GLN A 54 9.08 -14.56 -0.18
N GLY A 55 7.93 -15.04 -0.65
CA GLY A 55 7.75 -16.35 -1.27
C GLY A 55 7.50 -17.49 -0.28
N TYR A 56 7.30 -17.20 1.01
CA TYR A 56 6.75 -18.17 1.95
C TYR A 56 5.25 -18.30 1.73
N TRP A 57 4.70 -19.48 1.94
CA TRP A 57 3.28 -19.76 1.95
C TRP A 57 2.95 -20.81 3.00
N ALA A 58 1.71 -20.80 3.48
CA ALA A 58 1.17 -21.84 4.35
C ALA A 58 -0.25 -22.19 3.90
N THR A 59 -0.61 -23.44 4.08
CA THR A 59 -1.95 -23.96 3.84
C THR A 59 -2.41 -24.86 4.96
N GLY A 60 -3.71 -25.03 5.09
CA GLY A 60 -4.30 -25.92 6.08
C GLY A 60 -5.82 -25.99 5.96
N GLU A 61 -6.39 -26.62 6.96
CA GLU A 61 -7.83 -26.84 7.09
C GLU A 61 -8.28 -26.50 8.51
N PHE A 62 -9.41 -25.84 8.66
CA PHE A 62 -10.00 -25.58 9.98
C PHE A 62 -10.55 -26.88 10.57
N LEU A 63 -9.98 -27.28 11.69
CA LEU A 63 -10.36 -28.48 12.42
C LEU A 63 -11.43 -28.23 13.48
N GLU A 64 -11.37 -27.04 14.10
CA GLU A 64 -12.36 -26.63 15.11
C GLU A 64 -12.53 -25.09 15.05
N LEU A 65 -13.75 -24.64 15.09
CA LEU A 65 -14.13 -23.24 15.14
C LEU A 65 -15.21 -23.06 16.23
N VAL A 66 -14.83 -22.45 17.35
CA VAL A 66 -15.76 -22.03 18.40
C VAL A 66 -15.74 -20.51 18.42
N PRO A 67 -16.80 -19.83 17.95
CA PRO A 67 -16.83 -18.38 17.87
C PRO A 67 -16.39 -17.71 19.17
N GLU A 68 -15.50 -16.74 19.06
CA GLU A 68 -14.96 -15.93 20.16
C GLU A 68 -14.15 -16.68 21.23
N GLN A 69 -13.91 -17.98 21.06
CA GLN A 69 -13.22 -18.81 22.05
C GLN A 69 -12.04 -19.58 21.46
N LYS A 70 -12.19 -20.17 20.26
CA LYS A 70 -11.17 -21.11 19.77
C LYS A 70 -11.13 -21.22 18.26
N VAL A 71 -9.93 -21.28 17.71
CA VAL A 71 -9.66 -21.63 16.31
C VAL A 71 -8.58 -22.69 16.29
N VAL A 72 -8.85 -23.83 15.69
CA VAL A 72 -7.84 -24.90 15.48
C VAL A 72 -7.75 -25.22 14.01
N CYS A 73 -6.54 -25.27 13.49
CA CYS A 73 -6.29 -25.65 12.10
C CYS A 73 -5.07 -26.56 11.97
N SER A 74 -5.05 -27.36 10.91
CA SER A 74 -3.82 -27.96 10.42
C SER A 74 -2.96 -26.89 9.75
N TRP A 75 -1.66 -27.08 9.74
CA TRP A 75 -0.72 -26.13 9.17
C TRP A 75 0.38 -26.86 8.41
N GLN A 76 0.65 -26.42 7.19
CA GLN A 76 1.80 -26.85 6.42
C GLN A 76 2.36 -25.65 5.65
N GLY A 77 3.56 -25.23 6.01
CA GLY A 77 4.28 -24.16 5.33
C GLY A 77 5.17 -24.66 4.21
N ARG A 78 5.69 -23.73 3.43
CA ARG A 78 6.65 -24.00 2.37
C ARG A 78 7.90 -24.71 2.94
N LEU A 79 8.30 -25.79 2.32
CA LEU A 79 9.44 -26.64 2.72
C LEU A 79 9.24 -27.41 4.05
N GLU A 80 8.07 -27.33 4.66
CA GLU A 80 7.73 -28.15 5.81
C GLU A 80 7.32 -29.57 5.35
N THR A 81 7.95 -30.58 5.92
CA THR A 81 7.71 -31.99 5.52
C THR A 81 6.56 -32.64 6.26
N ALA A 82 6.12 -32.03 7.37
CA ALA A 82 5.03 -32.52 8.20
C ALA A 82 3.87 -31.54 8.21
N VAL A 83 2.66 -32.06 8.28
CA VAL A 83 1.48 -31.28 8.64
C VAL A 83 1.47 -31.16 10.15
N THR A 84 1.40 -29.95 10.65
CA THR A 84 1.40 -29.58 12.07
C THR A 84 0.05 -29.01 12.46
N LYS A 85 -0.12 -28.57 13.71
CA LYS A 85 -1.39 -28.10 14.23
C LYS A 85 -1.23 -26.78 14.97
N VAL A 86 -2.05 -25.81 14.62
CA VAL A 86 -2.11 -24.49 15.26
C VAL A 86 -3.45 -24.35 15.97
N ALA A 87 -3.40 -24.00 17.24
CA ALA A 87 -4.57 -23.73 18.06
C ALA A 87 -4.48 -22.32 18.66
N PHE A 88 -5.51 -21.52 18.46
CA PHE A 88 -5.70 -20.26 19.14
C PHE A 88 -6.82 -20.41 20.15
N THR A 89 -6.59 -19.98 21.39
CA THR A 89 -7.58 -19.91 22.48
C THR A 89 -7.72 -18.45 22.89
N LEU A 90 -8.96 -17.99 23.00
CA LEU A 90 -9.32 -16.62 23.36
C LEU A 90 -10.02 -16.63 24.71
N GLU A 91 -9.48 -15.90 25.68
CA GLU A 91 -10.04 -15.74 27.00
C GLU A 91 -10.35 -14.25 27.22
N PRO A 92 -11.62 -13.88 27.47
CA PRO A 92 -11.96 -12.49 27.74
C PRO A 92 -11.29 -12.02 29.04
N THR A 93 -10.82 -10.76 29.04
CA THR A 93 -10.27 -10.07 30.22
C THR A 93 -11.03 -8.76 30.42
N ASP A 94 -10.84 -8.09 31.60
CA ASP A 94 -11.49 -6.79 31.89
C ASP A 94 -11.09 -5.70 30.85
N GLY A 95 -9.90 -5.82 30.20
CA GLY A 95 -9.39 -4.84 29.23
C GLY A 95 -9.44 -5.31 27.79
N GLY A 96 -9.84 -6.56 27.50
CA GLY A 96 -9.80 -7.09 26.14
C GLY A 96 -9.80 -8.61 26.06
N THR A 97 -8.77 -9.18 25.44
CA THR A 97 -8.64 -10.64 25.20
C THR A 97 -7.23 -11.09 25.47
N ASN A 98 -7.08 -12.15 26.25
CA ASN A 98 -5.84 -12.93 26.31
C ASN A 98 -5.88 -14.00 25.21
N LEU A 99 -4.99 -13.90 24.24
CA LEU A 99 -4.83 -14.84 23.13
C LEU A 99 -3.68 -15.79 23.41
N THR A 100 -3.97 -17.09 23.50
CA THR A 100 -2.93 -18.12 23.54
C THR A 100 -2.86 -18.83 22.19
N LEU A 101 -1.65 -18.93 21.62
CA LEU A 101 -1.35 -19.71 20.44
C LEU A 101 -0.46 -20.88 20.81
N VAL A 102 -0.86 -22.08 20.40
CA VAL A 102 -0.07 -23.30 20.50
C VAL A 102 0.15 -23.87 19.10
N HIS A 103 1.40 -23.95 18.65
CA HIS A 103 1.78 -24.66 17.43
C HIS A 103 2.42 -25.97 17.80
N SER A 104 1.69 -27.06 17.68
CA SER A 104 2.04 -28.40 18.14
C SER A 104 2.29 -29.38 16.99
N GLU A 105 2.72 -30.59 17.34
CA GLU A 105 3.05 -31.66 16.38
C GLU A 105 4.26 -31.31 15.50
N LEU A 106 5.12 -30.38 15.99
CA LEU A 106 6.35 -29.98 15.30
C LEU A 106 7.43 -31.09 15.41
N PRO A 107 8.13 -31.45 14.31
CA PRO A 107 9.25 -32.36 14.38
C PRO A 107 10.31 -31.88 15.38
N ALA A 108 10.77 -32.75 16.29
CA ALA A 108 11.69 -32.40 17.38
C ALA A 108 13.19 -32.59 17.02
N GLY A 109 13.51 -33.23 15.89
CA GLY A 109 14.87 -33.50 15.44
C GLY A 109 15.71 -32.23 15.17
N GLU A 110 17.03 -32.37 15.17
CA GLU A 110 17.96 -31.25 14.89
C GLU A 110 17.81 -30.72 13.47
N ASP A 111 17.50 -31.57 12.51
CA ASP A 111 17.20 -31.23 11.11
C ASP A 111 15.99 -30.29 10.95
N ALA A 112 15.09 -30.26 11.94
CA ALA A 112 13.94 -29.35 11.99
C ALA A 112 14.17 -28.09 12.87
N ALA A 113 15.37 -27.91 13.44
CA ALA A 113 15.62 -26.78 14.35
C ALA A 113 15.49 -25.41 13.68
N GLU A 114 15.99 -25.26 12.46
CA GLU A 114 15.86 -24.00 11.69
C GLU A 114 14.39 -23.69 11.36
N MET A 115 13.60 -24.68 10.96
CA MET A 115 12.17 -24.52 10.72
C MET A 115 11.45 -24.05 12.00
N ARG A 116 11.71 -24.69 13.15
CA ARG A 116 11.09 -24.29 14.42
C ARG A 116 11.48 -22.89 14.84
N GLN A 117 12.75 -22.50 14.64
CA GLN A 117 13.21 -21.14 14.91
C GLN A 117 12.50 -20.11 14.01
N GLY A 118 12.38 -20.40 12.71
CA GLY A 118 11.65 -19.54 11.78
C GLY A 118 10.16 -19.40 12.12
N LEU A 119 9.50 -20.51 12.53
CA LEU A 119 8.12 -20.46 13.01
C LEU A 119 7.98 -19.64 14.29
N LYS A 120 8.93 -19.79 15.23
CA LYS A 120 8.94 -19.00 16.47
C LYS A 120 9.03 -17.51 16.17
N GLU A 121 10.00 -17.09 15.38
CA GLU A 121 10.20 -15.68 14.99
C GLU A 121 8.98 -15.14 14.21
N GLY A 122 8.42 -15.95 13.31
CA GLY A 122 7.25 -15.61 12.54
C GLY A 122 6.00 -15.37 13.41
N TRP A 123 5.76 -16.23 14.40
CA TRP A 123 4.65 -16.08 15.34
C TRP A 123 4.85 -14.91 16.31
N GLU A 124 6.06 -14.71 16.84
CA GLU A 124 6.38 -13.55 17.69
C GLU A 124 6.11 -12.24 16.95
N ALA A 125 6.63 -12.11 15.74
CA ALA A 125 6.37 -10.92 14.90
C ALA A 125 4.90 -10.78 14.50
N GLY A 126 4.24 -11.88 14.12
CA GLY A 126 2.83 -11.89 13.74
C GLY A 126 1.91 -11.48 14.87
N LEU A 127 2.07 -12.04 16.08
CA LEU A 127 1.24 -11.68 17.24
C LEU A 127 1.47 -10.23 17.69
N ALA A 128 2.72 -9.75 17.67
CA ALA A 128 3.02 -8.34 17.93
C ALA A 128 2.34 -7.41 16.90
N ASN A 129 2.27 -7.84 15.64
CA ASN A 129 1.57 -7.09 14.60
C ASN A 129 0.04 -7.18 14.75
N LEU A 130 -0.52 -8.35 15.08
CA LEU A 130 -1.94 -8.51 15.39
C LEU A 130 -2.38 -7.54 16.48
N LYS A 131 -1.61 -7.47 17.59
CA LYS A 131 -1.84 -6.52 18.68
C LYS A 131 -1.85 -5.08 18.17
N SER A 132 -0.83 -4.67 17.41
CA SER A 132 -0.74 -3.32 16.84
C SER A 132 -1.94 -2.99 15.95
N VAL A 133 -2.29 -3.87 15.03
CA VAL A 133 -3.40 -3.71 14.09
C VAL A 133 -4.75 -3.56 14.84
N LEU A 134 -4.99 -4.38 15.83
CA LEU A 134 -6.25 -4.33 16.59
C LEU A 134 -6.34 -3.14 17.54
N GLU A 135 -5.23 -2.74 18.17
CA GLU A 135 -5.21 -1.66 19.15
C GLU A 135 -5.05 -0.27 18.50
N THR A 136 -4.25 -0.16 17.45
CA THR A 136 -3.88 1.12 16.84
C THR A 136 -4.30 1.29 15.38
N GLY A 137 -4.62 0.20 14.69
CA GLY A 137 -4.86 0.18 13.25
C GLY A 137 -3.58 0.16 12.40
N LEU A 138 -2.39 0.08 13.02
CA LEU A 138 -1.12 0.20 12.30
C LEU A 138 -0.45 -1.15 12.06
N ASP A 139 -0.15 -1.43 10.81
CA ASP A 139 0.61 -2.60 10.39
C ASP A 139 2.13 -2.36 10.60
N LYS A 140 2.72 -3.02 11.59
CA LYS A 140 4.17 -2.95 11.89
C LYS A 140 5.04 -3.40 10.71
N ARG A 141 4.54 -4.27 9.83
CA ARG A 141 5.24 -4.68 8.60
C ARG A 141 5.46 -3.50 7.64
N LEU A 142 4.68 -2.44 7.77
CA LEU A 142 4.78 -1.21 6.98
C LEU A 142 5.48 -0.09 7.77
N TYR A 143 5.08 0.14 9.03
CA TYR A 143 5.50 1.32 9.79
C TYR A 143 6.79 1.12 10.58
N ASP A 144 7.14 -0.11 10.98
CA ASP A 144 8.40 -0.42 11.67
C ASP A 144 9.56 -0.72 10.70
N GLN A 145 9.35 -0.61 9.38
CA GLN A 145 10.42 -0.80 8.39
C GLN A 145 11.23 0.48 8.18
N ALA A 146 12.49 0.28 7.82
CA ALA A 146 13.34 1.38 7.39
C ALA A 146 12.71 2.13 6.19
N PHE A 147 12.65 3.44 6.27
CA PHE A 147 12.01 4.29 5.29
C PHE A 147 13.00 5.33 4.74
N LEU A 148 13.09 5.41 3.41
CA LEU A 148 14.00 6.33 2.73
C LEU A 148 13.49 7.78 2.75
N GLY A 149 12.19 7.96 2.53
CA GLY A 149 11.59 9.29 2.37
C GLY A 149 11.88 9.93 1.02
N ILE A 150 12.03 9.11 -0.03
CA ILE A 150 12.22 9.57 -1.40
C ILE A 150 10.87 9.58 -2.15
N LEU A 151 10.71 10.54 -3.04
CA LEU A 151 9.65 10.59 -4.04
C LEU A 151 10.26 10.13 -5.38
N ILE A 152 9.66 9.12 -6.00
CA ILE A 152 10.22 8.47 -7.17
C ILE A 152 9.59 9.05 -8.43
N ALA A 153 10.41 9.52 -9.39
CA ALA A 153 9.99 9.95 -10.70
C ALA A 153 9.89 8.78 -11.69
N GLY A 154 10.78 7.77 -11.57
CA GLY A 154 10.82 6.63 -12.46
C GLY A 154 12.13 5.85 -12.38
N LEU A 155 12.31 4.97 -13.35
CA LEU A 155 13.53 4.19 -13.52
C LEU A 155 14.36 4.77 -14.65
N VAL A 156 15.67 4.65 -14.52
CA VAL A 156 16.65 4.90 -15.58
C VAL A 156 17.17 3.56 -16.06
N THR A 157 17.00 3.22 -17.33
CA THR A 157 17.53 1.98 -17.92
C THR A 157 19.04 2.02 -18.08
N ALA A 158 19.67 0.88 -18.35
CA ALA A 158 21.11 0.82 -18.61
C ALA A 158 21.51 1.66 -19.85
N GLU A 159 20.67 1.67 -20.89
CA GLU A 159 20.89 2.47 -22.10
C GLU A 159 20.83 3.98 -21.76
N GLN A 160 19.79 4.40 -21.06
CA GLN A 160 19.65 5.80 -20.62
C GLN A 160 20.79 6.22 -19.69
N ALA A 161 21.21 5.36 -18.75
CA ALA A 161 22.36 5.62 -17.89
C ALA A 161 23.62 5.85 -18.71
N SER A 162 23.87 5.01 -19.71
CA SER A 162 25.01 5.15 -20.61
C SER A 162 24.98 6.45 -21.42
N GLU A 163 23.82 6.84 -21.95
CA GLU A 163 23.62 8.11 -22.68
C GLU A 163 23.87 9.33 -21.77
N MET A 164 23.53 9.22 -20.49
CA MET A 164 23.74 10.26 -19.47
C MET A 164 25.16 10.26 -18.89
N GLY A 165 26.04 9.33 -19.31
CA GLY A 165 27.40 9.20 -18.77
C GLY A 165 27.44 8.64 -17.35
N ILE A 166 26.41 7.92 -16.93
CA ILE A 166 26.29 7.29 -15.62
C ILE A 166 26.87 5.87 -15.70
N ASP A 167 27.88 5.60 -14.88
CA ASP A 167 28.52 4.28 -14.78
C ASP A 167 27.67 3.39 -13.82
N ALA A 168 26.54 2.88 -14.34
CA ALA A 168 25.64 1.97 -13.65
C ALA A 168 24.74 1.20 -14.63
N GLU A 169 24.24 0.04 -14.22
CA GLU A 169 23.30 -0.80 -14.99
C GLU A 169 21.83 -0.28 -14.89
N GLY A 170 21.63 0.96 -14.52
CA GLY A 170 20.35 1.60 -14.29
C GLY A 170 20.31 2.35 -12.98
N GLY A 171 19.15 2.87 -12.62
CA GLY A 171 18.98 3.63 -11.39
C GLY A 171 17.54 4.06 -11.11
N VAL A 172 17.32 4.56 -9.91
CA VAL A 172 16.03 5.11 -9.46
C VAL A 172 16.11 6.63 -9.46
N ARG A 173 15.38 7.28 -10.39
CA ARG A 173 15.31 8.74 -10.49
C ARG A 173 14.31 9.27 -9.46
N LEU A 174 14.71 10.33 -8.76
CA LEU A 174 13.89 11.00 -7.76
C LEU A 174 13.12 12.19 -8.36
N ASN A 175 11.89 12.36 -7.88
CA ASN A 175 11.11 13.60 -8.04
C ASN A 175 11.30 14.55 -6.84
N GLY A 176 12.00 14.08 -5.80
CA GLY A 176 12.25 14.84 -4.58
C GLY A 176 12.37 13.95 -3.35
N THR A 177 12.27 14.57 -2.19
CA THR A 177 12.30 13.91 -0.88
C THR A 177 11.19 14.41 0.02
N MET A 178 10.76 13.58 0.96
CA MET A 178 9.78 13.97 1.97
C MET A 178 10.47 14.76 3.10
N ALA A 179 9.90 15.90 3.45
CA ALA A 179 10.41 16.72 4.55
C ALA A 179 10.47 15.91 5.88
N GLY A 180 11.51 16.16 6.68
CA GLY A 180 11.69 15.47 7.96
C GLY A 180 12.22 14.04 7.86
N THR A 181 12.58 13.56 6.67
CA THR A 181 13.14 12.23 6.46
C THR A 181 14.65 12.23 6.26
N GLY A 182 15.26 11.03 6.37
CA GLY A 182 16.70 10.87 6.19
C GLY A 182 17.20 11.26 4.81
N ALA A 183 16.41 11.03 3.76
CA ALA A 183 16.78 11.46 2.40
C ALA A 183 16.88 13.00 2.29
N ALA A 184 15.91 13.72 2.85
CA ALA A 184 15.94 15.18 2.88
C ALA A 184 17.13 15.69 3.71
N ALA A 185 17.37 15.10 4.89
CA ALA A 185 18.49 15.46 5.75
C ALA A 185 19.86 15.15 5.11
N ALA A 186 19.95 14.09 4.30
CA ALA A 186 21.16 13.74 3.53
C ALA A 186 21.37 14.62 2.30
N GLY A 187 20.44 15.54 1.99
CA GLY A 187 20.53 16.46 0.86
C GLY A 187 20.24 15.85 -0.51
N LEU A 188 19.53 14.72 -0.55
CA LEU A 188 18.97 14.19 -1.80
C LEU A 188 17.86 15.13 -2.30
N ALA A 189 17.70 15.24 -3.61
CA ALA A 189 16.77 16.17 -4.24
C ALA A 189 16.13 15.56 -5.51
N GLY A 190 15.22 16.31 -6.13
CA GLY A 190 14.68 15.95 -7.44
C GLY A 190 15.79 15.82 -8.50
N GLU A 191 15.57 14.98 -9.48
CA GLU A 191 16.49 14.59 -10.56
C GLU A 191 17.73 13.83 -10.10
N ASP A 192 17.94 13.54 -8.82
CA ASP A 192 18.97 12.60 -8.40
C ASP A 192 18.64 11.19 -8.89
N ILE A 193 19.67 10.45 -9.31
CA ILE A 193 19.53 9.06 -9.74
C ILE A 193 20.32 8.18 -8.77
N ILE A 194 19.62 7.46 -7.90
CA ILE A 194 20.24 6.52 -6.96
C ILE A 194 20.66 5.27 -7.73
N VAL A 195 21.94 4.89 -7.59
CA VAL A 195 22.53 3.73 -8.27
C VAL A 195 23.11 2.68 -7.32
N ASP A 196 23.34 3.03 -6.04
CA ASP A 196 23.85 2.10 -5.03
C ASP A 196 23.36 2.51 -3.63
N MET A 197 23.06 1.54 -2.82
CA MET A 197 22.68 1.72 -1.43
C MET A 197 23.32 0.65 -0.55
N GLY A 198 24.20 1.10 0.36
CA GLY A 198 24.89 0.20 1.28
C GLY A 198 25.83 -0.80 0.60
N GLY A 199 26.33 -0.50 -0.62
CA GLY A 199 27.15 -1.40 -1.43
C GLY A 199 26.35 -2.35 -2.31
N SER A 200 25.04 -2.19 -2.36
CA SER A 200 24.14 -2.95 -3.24
C SER A 200 23.67 -2.08 -4.41
N ALA A 201 23.86 -2.53 -5.63
CA ALA A 201 23.37 -1.82 -6.82
C ALA A 201 21.83 -1.70 -6.82
N THR A 202 21.33 -0.49 -7.12
CA THR A 202 19.89 -0.17 -7.11
C THR A 202 19.45 0.25 -8.52
N LYS A 203 19.24 -0.73 -9.40
CA LYS A 203 18.87 -0.51 -10.80
C LYS A 203 17.37 -0.42 -11.04
N ASP A 204 16.56 -0.90 -10.10
CA ASP A 204 15.10 -0.93 -10.16
C ASP A 204 14.49 -0.93 -8.74
N PHE A 205 13.14 -0.93 -8.65
CA PHE A 205 12.47 -0.95 -7.36
C PHE A 205 12.73 -2.22 -6.54
N PRO A 206 12.72 -3.43 -7.12
CA PRO A 206 13.06 -4.65 -6.38
C PRO A 206 14.47 -4.61 -5.77
N THR A 207 15.47 -4.15 -6.51
CA THR A 207 16.85 -4.04 -6.01
C THR A 207 16.99 -2.96 -4.95
N LEU A 208 16.29 -1.82 -5.09
CA LEU A 208 16.23 -0.79 -4.06
C LEU A 208 15.61 -1.32 -2.76
N GLN A 209 14.48 -2.03 -2.86
CA GLN A 209 13.83 -2.66 -1.70
C GLN A 209 14.74 -3.71 -1.04
N ALA A 210 15.41 -4.53 -1.84
CA ALA A 210 16.36 -5.53 -1.33
C ALA A 210 17.53 -4.86 -0.60
N ALA A 211 18.03 -3.74 -1.11
CA ALA A 211 19.17 -3.01 -0.54
C ALA A 211 18.85 -2.39 0.83
N ILE A 212 17.60 -1.94 1.08
CA ILE A 212 17.22 -1.37 2.38
C ILE A 212 16.73 -2.40 3.40
N ARG A 213 16.31 -3.57 2.95
CA ARG A 213 15.70 -4.62 3.78
C ARG A 213 16.52 -5.03 5.02
N PRO A 214 17.87 -5.12 4.98
CA PRO A 214 18.67 -5.47 6.15
C PRO A 214 18.68 -4.42 7.26
N TYR A 215 18.32 -3.17 6.92
CA TYR A 215 18.41 -2.03 7.83
C TYR A 215 17.14 -1.83 8.66
N ARG A 216 17.31 -1.08 9.75
CA ARG A 216 16.24 -0.64 10.65
C ARG A 216 16.14 0.89 10.65
N PRO A 217 15.02 1.48 11.06
CA PRO A 217 14.95 2.90 11.34
C PRO A 217 16.06 3.32 12.31
N GLY A 218 16.75 4.42 12.01
CA GLY A 218 17.91 4.91 12.76
C GLY A 218 19.27 4.42 12.25
N ASP A 219 19.30 3.38 11.41
CA ASP A 219 20.56 2.92 10.81
C ASP A 219 21.07 3.91 9.77
N ASN A 220 22.40 3.99 9.66
CA ASN A 220 23.07 4.79 8.64
C ASN A 220 23.37 3.92 7.41
N VAL A 221 22.97 4.42 6.25
CA VAL A 221 23.27 3.77 4.97
C VAL A 221 24.01 4.75 4.04
N LYS A 222 25.04 4.26 3.36
CA LYS A 222 25.76 5.02 2.33
C LYS A 222 24.97 4.93 1.03
N VAL A 223 24.63 6.09 0.45
CA VAL A 223 23.92 6.19 -0.82
C VAL A 223 24.87 6.75 -1.87
N THR A 224 24.98 6.10 -3.02
CA THR A 224 25.65 6.63 -4.20
C THR A 224 24.60 7.04 -5.22
N TYR A 225 24.69 8.26 -5.70
CA TYR A 225 23.75 8.83 -6.66
C TYR A 225 24.46 9.73 -7.65
N TYR A 226 23.79 10.02 -8.77
CA TYR A 226 24.23 11.01 -9.76
C TYR A 226 23.31 12.23 -9.71
N ARG A 227 23.90 13.42 -9.76
CA ARG A 227 23.23 14.72 -9.89
C ARG A 227 23.91 15.52 -11.00
N ALA A 228 23.14 15.87 -12.05
CA ALA A 228 23.64 16.55 -13.22
C ALA A 228 24.89 15.87 -13.85
N GLY A 229 24.90 14.54 -13.92
CA GLY A 229 26.00 13.73 -14.44
C GLY A 229 27.17 13.52 -13.48
N GLU A 230 27.21 14.20 -12.33
CA GLU A 230 28.27 14.04 -11.31
C GLU A 230 27.92 12.92 -10.33
N ARG A 231 28.86 12.00 -10.11
CA ARG A 231 28.74 10.96 -9.09
C ARG A 231 28.96 11.52 -7.69
N LYS A 232 27.98 11.35 -6.81
CA LYS A 232 27.98 11.83 -5.43
C LYS A 232 27.71 10.71 -4.44
N GLN A 233 28.06 10.96 -3.19
CA GLN A 233 27.79 10.05 -2.07
C GLN A 233 27.28 10.84 -0.89
N ALA A 234 26.34 10.27 -0.16
CA ALA A 234 25.84 10.77 1.10
C ALA A 234 25.70 9.62 2.10
N VAL A 235 25.75 9.93 3.38
CA VAL A 235 25.32 9.03 4.44
C VAL A 235 23.94 9.47 4.87
N MET A 236 22.98 8.57 4.77
CA MET A 236 21.59 8.81 5.09
C MET A 236 21.20 8.00 6.32
N THR A 237 20.65 8.66 7.34
CA THR A 237 20.01 7.97 8.47
C THR A 237 18.60 7.58 8.07
N LEU A 238 18.31 6.29 8.08
CA LEU A 238 16.99 5.80 7.69
C LEU A 238 15.92 6.21 8.71
N SER A 239 14.80 6.68 8.21
CA SER A 239 13.66 7.15 9.03
C SER A 239 12.70 6.02 9.36
N THR A 240 11.77 6.27 10.27
CA THR A 240 10.47 5.58 10.32
C THR A 240 9.56 6.14 9.23
N ARG A 241 8.64 5.33 8.73
CA ARG A 241 7.58 5.85 7.85
C ARG A 241 6.67 6.79 8.63
N PRO A 242 6.39 8.00 8.12
CA PRO A 242 5.40 8.87 8.74
C PRO A 242 4.04 8.17 8.84
N ILE A 243 3.41 8.27 10.00
CA ILE A 243 2.06 7.73 10.21
C ILE A 243 1.07 8.81 9.80
N PRO A 244 0.19 8.55 8.82
CA PRO A 244 -0.85 9.50 8.43
C PRO A 244 -1.83 9.78 9.57
N GLU A 245 -2.19 11.05 9.76
CA GLU A 245 -3.24 11.44 10.70
C GLU A 245 -4.61 11.26 10.06
N ILE A 246 -5.33 10.22 10.47
CA ILE A 246 -6.67 9.94 9.98
C ILE A 246 -7.71 10.46 10.97
N PRO A 247 -8.66 11.32 10.54
CA PRO A 247 -9.76 11.77 11.40
C PRO A 247 -10.53 10.61 11.99
N GLN A 248 -10.87 10.70 13.29
CA GLN A 248 -11.37 9.58 14.08
C GLN A 248 -12.82 9.17 13.78
N THR A 249 -13.57 9.98 13.03
CA THR A 249 -14.97 9.69 12.68
C THR A 249 -15.19 9.81 11.18
N PRO A 250 -16.12 9.02 10.59
CA PRO A 250 -16.49 9.14 9.17
C PRO A 250 -16.86 10.56 8.75
N ALA A 251 -17.60 11.29 9.58
CA ALA A 251 -17.98 12.66 9.29
C ALA A 251 -16.77 13.60 9.25
N ALA A 252 -15.82 13.48 10.19
CA ALA A 252 -14.61 14.29 10.19
C ALA A 252 -13.68 13.91 9.02
N LEU A 253 -13.60 12.62 8.66
CA LEU A 253 -12.84 12.15 7.50
C LEU A 253 -13.45 12.66 6.19
N ALA A 254 -14.77 12.61 6.06
CA ALA A 254 -15.49 13.15 4.90
C ALA A 254 -15.31 14.67 4.75
N ASN A 255 -15.31 15.42 5.86
CA ASN A 255 -15.04 16.85 5.84
C ASN A 255 -13.61 17.17 5.37
N ALA A 256 -12.61 16.47 5.92
CA ALA A 256 -11.21 16.62 5.49
C ALA A 256 -11.03 16.28 4.00
N LEU A 257 -11.71 15.24 3.53
CA LEU A 257 -11.70 14.86 2.11
C LEU A 257 -12.37 15.92 1.24
N SER A 258 -13.49 16.49 1.68
CA SER A 258 -14.20 17.56 0.97
C SER A 258 -13.35 18.83 0.85
N GLU A 259 -12.62 19.20 1.92
CA GLU A 259 -11.68 20.33 1.90
C GLU A 259 -10.53 20.10 0.91
N LEU A 260 -9.96 18.88 0.91
CA LEU A 260 -8.92 18.48 -0.02
C LEU A 260 -9.38 18.54 -1.47
N TYR A 261 -10.57 18.01 -1.77
CA TYR A 261 -11.12 18.06 -3.13
C TYR A 261 -11.46 19.48 -3.57
N ALA A 262 -11.94 20.33 -2.67
CA ALA A 262 -12.17 21.74 -2.99
C ALA A 262 -10.85 22.47 -3.36
N GLU A 263 -9.73 22.13 -2.74
CA GLU A 263 -8.40 22.64 -3.11
C GLU A 263 -7.98 22.14 -4.50
N LEU A 264 -8.14 20.85 -4.79
CA LEU A 264 -7.80 20.25 -6.09
C LEU A 264 -8.69 20.79 -7.21
N ASP A 265 -9.98 20.93 -6.94
CA ASP A 265 -10.94 21.54 -7.87
C ASP A 265 -10.58 22.99 -8.20
N ALA A 266 -10.15 23.79 -7.22
CA ALA A 266 -9.72 25.16 -7.46
C ALA A 266 -8.48 25.21 -8.38
N GLN A 267 -7.52 24.31 -8.20
CA GLN A 267 -6.34 24.18 -9.06
C GLN A 267 -6.74 23.75 -10.49
N LEU A 268 -7.68 22.82 -10.62
CA LEU A 268 -8.19 22.37 -11.91
C LEU A 268 -8.99 23.48 -12.61
N ASP A 269 -9.88 24.17 -11.89
CA ASP A 269 -10.68 25.28 -12.43
C ASP A 269 -9.79 26.42 -12.94
N GLU A 270 -8.69 26.74 -12.23
CA GLU A 270 -7.67 27.68 -12.69
C GLU A 270 -6.99 27.20 -13.97
N ALA A 271 -6.57 25.93 -14.03
CA ALA A 271 -5.95 25.34 -15.22
C ALA A 271 -6.88 25.35 -16.45
N MET A 272 -8.18 25.19 -16.24
CA MET A 272 -9.20 25.10 -17.29
C MET A 272 -9.83 26.46 -17.67
N ALA A 273 -9.45 27.55 -17.00
CA ALA A 273 -10.05 28.86 -17.23
C ALA A 273 -9.82 29.33 -18.67
N GLY A 274 -10.90 29.52 -19.42
CA GLY A 274 -10.87 30.00 -20.80
C GLY A 274 -10.35 29.01 -21.84
N VAL A 275 -10.18 27.75 -21.47
CA VAL A 275 -9.77 26.68 -22.40
C VAL A 275 -10.90 26.37 -23.38
N THR A 276 -10.56 26.29 -24.65
CA THR A 276 -11.48 25.92 -25.74
C THR A 276 -11.51 24.38 -25.90
N GLU A 277 -12.57 23.87 -26.53
CA GLU A 277 -12.64 22.43 -26.86
C GLU A 277 -11.47 21.98 -27.75
N ALA A 278 -11.04 22.83 -28.69
CA ALA A 278 -9.91 22.52 -29.57
C ALA A 278 -8.59 22.37 -28.78
N GLU A 279 -8.34 23.23 -27.77
CA GLU A 279 -7.19 23.13 -26.89
C GLU A 279 -7.29 21.89 -26.00
N ALA A 280 -8.49 21.59 -25.46
CA ALA A 280 -8.71 20.40 -24.63
C ALA A 280 -8.56 19.08 -25.40
N ASP A 281 -8.80 19.07 -26.72
CA ASP A 281 -8.65 17.92 -27.60
C ASP A 281 -7.23 17.81 -28.23
N TYR A 282 -6.38 18.81 -28.03
CA TYR A 282 -5.04 18.83 -28.60
C TYR A 282 -4.19 17.69 -28.05
N ARG A 283 -3.40 17.06 -28.96
CA ARG A 283 -2.41 16.02 -28.66
C ARG A 283 -1.09 16.40 -29.30
N PRO A 284 0.01 16.43 -28.55
CA PRO A 284 1.34 16.64 -29.15
C PRO A 284 1.70 15.53 -30.14
N THR A 285 1.33 14.29 -29.87
CA THR A 285 1.46 13.12 -30.76
C THR A 285 0.23 12.21 -30.58
N ASP A 286 0.04 11.26 -31.51
CA ASP A 286 -1.08 10.30 -31.44
C ASP A 286 -1.02 9.39 -30.21
N ASP A 287 0.15 9.19 -29.62
CA ASP A 287 0.36 8.36 -28.43
C ASP A 287 0.10 9.10 -27.11
N ASN A 288 0.07 10.43 -27.14
CA ASN A 288 -0.22 11.23 -25.93
C ASN A 288 -1.70 11.31 -25.64
N TRP A 289 -2.04 11.43 -24.36
CA TRP A 289 -3.37 11.79 -23.95
C TRP A 289 -3.62 13.29 -24.09
N ASN A 290 -4.84 13.67 -24.44
CA ASN A 290 -5.30 15.05 -24.36
C ASN A 290 -5.81 15.39 -22.95
N ALA A 291 -6.16 16.66 -22.70
CA ALA A 291 -6.61 17.12 -21.40
C ALA A 291 -7.89 16.41 -20.91
N LYS A 292 -8.83 16.10 -21.80
CA LYS A 292 -10.05 15.35 -21.45
C LYS A 292 -9.74 13.91 -21.07
N GLU A 293 -8.79 13.27 -21.73
CA GLU A 293 -8.37 11.90 -21.40
C GLU A 293 -7.60 11.84 -20.09
N LEU A 294 -6.78 12.84 -19.77
CA LEU A 294 -6.14 12.96 -18.46
C LEU A 294 -7.19 13.11 -17.35
N LEU A 295 -8.23 13.93 -17.54
CA LEU A 295 -9.36 14.00 -16.61
C LEU A 295 -10.12 12.66 -16.50
N ALA A 296 -10.37 12.00 -17.63
CA ALA A 296 -11.01 10.67 -17.62
C ALA A 296 -10.14 9.65 -16.88
N HIS A 297 -8.82 9.75 -16.97
CA HIS A 297 -7.91 8.91 -16.19
C HIS A 297 -8.04 9.20 -14.69
N LEU A 298 -8.08 10.44 -14.26
CA LEU A 298 -8.31 10.80 -12.86
C LEU A 298 -9.65 10.24 -12.35
N ILE A 299 -10.73 10.34 -13.15
CA ILE A 299 -12.03 9.75 -12.83
C ILE A 299 -11.93 8.22 -12.66
N THR A 300 -11.21 7.52 -13.54
CA THR A 300 -11.06 6.06 -13.42
C THR A 300 -10.25 5.69 -12.18
N THR A 301 -9.26 6.49 -11.82
CA THR A 301 -8.45 6.29 -10.62
C THR A 301 -9.27 6.49 -9.35
N GLU A 302 -10.08 7.54 -9.29
CA GLU A 302 -10.98 7.80 -8.16
C GLU A 302 -12.02 6.69 -7.98
N ARG A 303 -12.63 6.22 -9.08
CA ARG A 303 -13.52 5.04 -9.06
C ARG A 303 -12.82 3.78 -8.60
N GLY A 304 -11.52 3.65 -8.89
CA GLY A 304 -10.69 2.57 -8.37
C GLY A 304 -10.56 2.61 -6.85
N LEU A 305 -10.39 3.79 -6.26
CA LEU A 305 -10.40 3.95 -4.80
C LEU A 305 -11.76 3.58 -4.19
N GLN A 306 -12.85 4.08 -4.77
CA GLN A 306 -14.19 3.73 -4.32
C GLN A 306 -14.41 2.21 -4.34
N MET A 307 -13.97 1.53 -5.40
CA MET A 307 -14.05 0.08 -5.51
C MET A 307 -13.17 -0.62 -4.48
N GLY A 308 -11.96 -0.10 -4.22
CA GLY A 308 -11.06 -0.59 -3.18
C GLY A 308 -11.69 -0.47 -1.79
N ALA A 309 -12.28 0.68 -1.46
CA ALA A 309 -13.00 0.88 -0.21
C ALA A 309 -14.23 -0.04 -0.09
N ALA A 310 -15.04 -0.16 -1.15
CA ALA A 310 -16.19 -1.06 -1.17
C ALA A 310 -15.78 -2.52 -0.96
N THR A 311 -14.65 -2.93 -1.52
CA THR A 311 -14.09 -4.27 -1.32
C THR A 311 -13.67 -4.49 0.15
N GLN A 312 -13.03 -3.50 0.79
CA GLN A 312 -12.67 -3.57 2.20
C GLN A 312 -13.91 -3.58 3.12
N ILE A 313 -14.96 -2.83 2.76
CA ILE A 313 -16.24 -2.82 3.49
C ILE A 313 -16.90 -4.21 3.47
N THR A 314 -16.81 -4.92 2.35
CA THR A 314 -17.49 -6.22 2.13
C THR A 314 -16.58 -7.43 2.39
N ASP A 315 -15.40 -7.24 2.99
CA ASP A 315 -14.40 -8.29 3.22
C ASP A 315 -13.94 -9.01 1.95
N GLY A 316 -14.11 -8.37 0.81
CA GLY A 316 -13.73 -8.89 -0.49
C GLY A 316 -12.22 -8.95 -0.68
N ASN A 317 -11.81 -9.56 -1.77
CA ASN A 317 -10.44 -9.56 -2.25
C ASN A 317 -10.37 -8.84 -3.60
N LEU A 318 -9.58 -7.76 -3.67
CA LEU A 318 -9.27 -7.08 -4.91
C LEU A 318 -7.80 -7.36 -5.26
N ASP A 319 -7.58 -8.38 -6.07
CA ASP A 319 -6.24 -8.77 -6.53
C ASP A 319 -5.77 -7.84 -7.66
N GLY A 320 -5.44 -6.62 -7.30
CA GLY A 320 -4.94 -5.62 -8.22
C GLY A 320 -6.05 -4.81 -8.90
N PHE A 321 -5.69 -3.61 -9.28
CA PHE A 321 -6.51 -2.69 -10.06
C PHE A 321 -5.79 -2.44 -11.40
N PRO A 322 -6.46 -2.63 -12.55
CA PRO A 322 -5.82 -2.37 -13.83
C PRO A 322 -5.42 -0.90 -13.91
N ASN A 323 -4.11 -0.64 -14.02
CA ASN A 323 -3.59 0.69 -14.20
C ASN A 323 -3.81 1.13 -15.66
N ASN A 324 -4.31 2.34 -15.86
CA ASN A 324 -4.49 3.01 -17.15
C ASN A 324 -5.17 2.15 -18.23
N PRO A 325 -6.40 1.68 -18.03
CA PRO A 325 -7.11 1.02 -19.11
C PRO A 325 -7.51 2.05 -20.18
N ALA A 326 -6.67 2.24 -21.19
CA ALA A 326 -6.91 3.20 -22.28
C ALA A 326 -8.31 3.04 -22.92
N ALA A 327 -8.82 1.82 -22.93
CA ALA A 327 -10.19 1.55 -23.38
C ALA A 327 -11.23 2.18 -22.45
N TRP A 328 -11.00 2.20 -21.14
CA TRP A 328 -11.90 2.81 -20.17
C TRP A 328 -11.88 4.33 -20.26
N VAL A 329 -10.68 4.92 -20.32
CA VAL A 329 -10.50 6.37 -20.55
C VAL A 329 -11.24 6.81 -21.81
N ARG A 330 -11.04 6.12 -22.94
CA ARG A 330 -11.73 6.42 -24.21
C ARG A 330 -13.24 6.22 -24.15
N SER A 331 -13.73 5.29 -23.38
CA SER A 331 -15.19 5.12 -23.22
C SER A 331 -15.82 6.26 -22.44
N ILE A 332 -15.12 6.83 -21.46
CA ILE A 332 -15.58 8.01 -20.72
C ILE A 332 -15.64 9.22 -21.66
N THR A 333 -14.57 9.51 -22.40
CA THR A 333 -14.55 10.65 -23.34
C THR A 333 -15.53 10.49 -24.49
N ALA A 334 -15.88 9.28 -24.90
CA ALA A 334 -16.93 9.02 -25.89
C ALA A 334 -18.34 9.33 -25.38
N VAL A 335 -18.60 9.12 -24.09
CA VAL A 335 -19.91 9.41 -23.47
C VAL A 335 -20.02 10.87 -23.01
N TYR A 336 -18.92 11.46 -22.57
CA TYR A 336 -18.79 12.83 -22.09
C TYR A 336 -17.81 13.60 -23.01
N PRO A 337 -18.21 13.97 -24.23
CA PRO A 337 -17.29 14.48 -25.25
C PRO A 337 -16.83 15.91 -25.04
N THR A 338 -17.54 16.70 -24.23
CA THR A 338 -17.18 18.09 -23.99
C THR A 338 -16.45 18.30 -22.67
N LEU A 339 -15.60 19.33 -22.62
CA LEU A 339 -14.83 19.68 -21.43
C LEU A 339 -15.73 19.93 -20.19
N PRO A 340 -16.85 20.70 -20.31
CA PRO A 340 -17.76 20.88 -19.17
C PRO A 340 -18.39 19.59 -18.65
N GLU A 341 -18.72 18.63 -19.52
CA GLU A 341 -19.30 17.34 -19.11
C GLU A 341 -18.30 16.51 -18.32
N ILE A 342 -17.04 16.46 -18.76
CA ILE A 342 -15.98 15.71 -18.08
C ILE A 342 -15.63 16.34 -16.72
N ILE A 343 -15.52 17.67 -16.64
CA ILE A 343 -15.30 18.37 -15.36
C ILE A 343 -16.48 18.12 -14.41
N ALA A 344 -17.71 18.18 -14.90
CA ALA A 344 -18.89 17.89 -14.09
C ALA A 344 -18.90 16.42 -13.59
N LEU A 345 -18.42 15.47 -14.40
CA LEU A 345 -18.30 14.08 -14.01
C LEU A 345 -17.19 13.89 -12.95
N TRP A 346 -16.05 14.56 -13.10
CA TRP A 346 -14.97 14.57 -12.13
C TRP A 346 -15.47 15.00 -10.74
N LYS A 347 -16.06 16.20 -10.64
CA LYS A 347 -16.61 16.75 -9.39
C LYS A 347 -17.70 15.87 -8.78
N ARG A 348 -18.48 15.20 -9.62
CA ARG A 348 -19.50 14.23 -9.16
C ARG A 348 -18.85 12.96 -8.57
N THR A 349 -17.79 12.48 -9.19
CA THR A 349 -17.06 11.30 -8.72
C THR A 349 -16.39 11.56 -7.36
N GLU A 350 -15.84 12.76 -7.15
CA GLU A 350 -15.32 13.19 -5.85
C GLU A 350 -16.43 13.28 -4.78
N ALA A 351 -17.57 13.85 -5.13
CA ALA A 351 -18.72 13.92 -4.22
C ALA A 351 -19.22 12.51 -3.82
N GLU A 352 -19.18 11.54 -4.73
CA GLU A 352 -19.48 10.13 -4.44
C GLU A 352 -18.49 9.54 -3.43
N SER A 353 -17.18 9.85 -3.52
CA SER A 353 -16.15 9.44 -2.57
C SER A 353 -16.37 10.03 -1.17
N VAL A 354 -16.70 11.32 -1.10
CA VAL A 354 -17.05 11.99 0.17
C VAL A 354 -18.28 11.33 0.80
N ALA A 355 -19.32 11.06 0.00
CA ALA A 355 -20.52 10.39 0.48
C ALA A 355 -20.24 8.95 0.95
N LEU A 356 -19.41 8.20 0.23
CA LEU A 356 -18.99 6.84 0.61
C LEU A 356 -18.31 6.85 1.98
N VAL A 357 -17.35 7.75 2.17
CA VAL A 357 -16.60 7.89 3.43
C VAL A 357 -17.51 8.33 4.58
N ALA A 358 -18.41 9.28 4.34
CA ALA A 358 -19.36 9.76 5.35
C ALA A 358 -20.32 8.67 5.85
N ASN A 359 -20.60 7.68 5.00
CA ASN A 359 -21.54 6.58 5.27
C ASN A 359 -20.85 5.24 5.56
N LEU A 360 -19.57 5.24 5.98
CA LEU A 360 -18.89 4.01 6.38
C LEU A 360 -19.66 3.31 7.51
N PRO A 361 -19.95 2.00 7.37
CA PRO A 361 -20.64 1.24 8.42
C PRO A 361 -19.86 1.24 9.75
N GLU A 362 -20.56 1.29 10.87
CA GLU A 362 -19.96 1.25 12.21
C GLU A 362 -19.01 0.05 12.38
N ALA A 363 -19.38 -1.12 11.86
CA ALA A 363 -18.56 -2.32 11.88
C ALA A 363 -17.22 -2.15 11.12
N VAL A 364 -17.16 -1.30 10.09
CA VAL A 364 -15.92 -0.96 9.37
C VAL A 364 -15.08 0.01 10.18
N VAL A 365 -15.71 1.02 10.79
CA VAL A 365 -15.04 2.00 11.66
C VAL A 365 -14.41 1.32 12.88
N ALA A 366 -15.08 0.32 13.44
CA ALA A 366 -14.58 -0.47 14.56
C ALA A 366 -13.32 -1.30 14.19
N ARG A 367 -13.12 -1.62 12.90
CA ARG A 367 -11.90 -2.27 12.39
C ARG A 367 -10.85 -1.20 12.10
N LYS A 368 -10.05 -0.89 13.13
CA LYS A 368 -9.10 0.25 13.11
C LYS A 368 -8.17 0.24 11.90
N ALA A 369 -7.62 -0.92 11.51
CA ALA A 369 -6.73 -1.03 10.35
C ALA A 369 -7.48 -0.77 9.03
N THR A 370 -8.66 -1.35 8.85
CA THR A 370 -9.49 -1.11 7.66
C THR A 370 -9.85 0.37 7.56
N TYR A 371 -10.30 0.99 8.64
CA TYR A 371 -10.65 2.40 8.68
C TYR A 371 -9.46 3.31 8.39
N HIS A 372 -8.31 3.03 9.03
CA HIS A 372 -7.06 3.74 8.79
C HIS A 372 -6.62 3.61 7.31
N ASN A 373 -6.70 2.41 6.73
CA ASN A 373 -6.32 2.18 5.34
C ASN A 373 -7.22 2.94 4.35
N ILE A 374 -8.54 2.94 4.58
CA ILE A 374 -9.47 3.72 3.76
C ILE A 374 -9.13 5.21 3.85
N GLY A 375 -8.99 5.76 5.06
CA GLY A 375 -8.63 7.17 5.25
C GLY A 375 -7.29 7.53 4.62
N ASN A 376 -6.27 6.68 4.77
CA ASN A 376 -4.96 6.89 4.18
C ASN A 376 -5.00 6.90 2.64
N GLN A 377 -5.76 5.99 2.03
CA GLN A 377 -5.90 5.94 0.58
C GLN A 377 -6.52 7.23 0.02
N PHE A 378 -7.62 7.71 0.63
CA PHE A 378 -8.29 8.91 0.16
C PHE A 378 -7.53 10.21 0.46
N LEU A 379 -6.96 10.37 1.65
CA LEU A 379 -6.31 11.62 2.04
C LEU A 379 -4.85 11.74 1.58
N TYR A 380 -4.13 10.62 1.43
CA TYR A 380 -2.68 10.65 1.18
C TYR A 380 -2.25 9.84 -0.04
N GLY A 381 -3.01 8.82 -0.45
CA GLY A 381 -2.63 7.93 -1.55
C GLY A 381 -2.72 8.59 -2.92
N LEU A 382 -3.82 9.29 -3.22
CA LEU A 382 -4.08 9.87 -4.54
C LEU A 382 -3.82 11.37 -4.71
N PRO A 383 -3.87 12.24 -3.69
CA PRO A 383 -3.78 13.69 -3.93
C PRO A 383 -2.50 14.11 -4.64
N GLY A 384 -1.38 13.42 -4.38
CA GLY A 384 -0.12 13.66 -5.09
C GLY A 384 -0.19 13.31 -6.59
N HIS A 385 -0.84 12.20 -6.92
CA HIS A 385 -1.09 11.76 -8.29
C HIS A 385 -2.03 12.75 -9.01
N THR A 386 -3.10 13.18 -8.37
CA THR A 386 -4.04 14.16 -8.92
C THR A 386 -3.37 15.49 -9.21
N ARG A 387 -2.57 16.03 -8.26
CA ARG A 387 -1.79 17.26 -8.48
C ARG A 387 -0.80 17.14 -9.65
N ALA A 388 -0.13 15.98 -9.76
CA ALA A 388 0.79 15.74 -10.87
C ALA A 388 0.09 15.80 -12.24
N HIS A 389 -1.09 15.18 -12.35
CA HIS A 389 -1.86 15.23 -13.59
C HIS A 389 -2.51 16.60 -13.85
N ILE A 390 -2.90 17.36 -12.84
CA ILE A 390 -3.33 18.76 -13.02
C ILE A 390 -2.17 19.59 -13.60
N ALA A 391 -0.95 19.44 -13.08
CA ALA A 391 0.22 20.12 -13.63
C ALA A 391 0.55 19.65 -15.07
N GLU A 392 0.39 18.38 -15.39
CA GLU A 392 0.53 17.84 -16.75
C GLU A 392 -0.51 18.44 -17.71
N ILE A 393 -1.76 18.56 -17.28
CA ILE A 393 -2.84 19.21 -18.04
C ILE A 393 -2.49 20.68 -18.30
N GLN A 394 -1.98 21.41 -17.30
CA GLN A 394 -1.56 22.80 -17.46
C GLN A 394 -0.48 22.95 -18.53
N ALA A 395 0.59 22.16 -18.46
CA ALA A 395 1.68 22.18 -19.43
C ALA A 395 1.20 21.79 -20.85
N LEU A 396 0.30 20.81 -20.95
CA LEU A 396 -0.31 20.41 -22.22
C LEU A 396 -1.13 21.54 -22.85
N LEU A 397 -1.93 22.23 -22.05
CA LEU A 397 -2.78 23.34 -22.52
C LEU A 397 -1.97 24.57 -22.93
N GLU A 398 -0.84 24.85 -22.28
CA GLU A 398 0.13 25.87 -22.74
C GLU A 398 0.66 25.52 -24.14
N THR A 399 1.10 24.27 -24.33
CA THR A 399 1.54 23.78 -25.65
C THR A 399 0.43 23.86 -26.70
N ALA A 400 -0.80 23.52 -26.32
CA ALA A 400 -1.96 23.60 -27.21
C ALA A 400 -2.24 25.04 -27.67
N LYS A 401 -2.18 26.02 -26.76
CA LYS A 401 -2.36 27.44 -27.06
C LYS A 401 -1.33 27.95 -28.07
N GLU A 402 -0.08 27.55 -27.89
CA GLU A 402 0.99 27.92 -28.84
C GLU A 402 0.77 27.28 -30.23
N ALA A 403 0.44 25.97 -30.25
CA ALA A 403 0.27 25.22 -31.50
C ALA A 403 -0.98 25.64 -32.31
N LEU A 404 -2.04 26.08 -31.62
CA LEU A 404 -3.32 26.48 -32.22
C LEU A 404 -3.47 27.99 -32.37
N ALA A 405 -2.44 28.79 -32.00
CA ALA A 405 -2.46 30.24 -32.18
C ALA A 405 -2.60 30.60 -33.66
N PRO A 406 -3.50 31.55 -34.01
CA PRO A 406 -3.58 32.03 -35.39
C PRO A 406 -2.25 32.69 -35.82
N ALA A 407 -1.77 32.35 -37.01
CA ALA A 407 -0.53 32.87 -37.62
C ALA A 407 -0.59 34.38 -37.90
#